data_df7c2cfb49199a834f87ad9f1a93ec24
#
_entry.id   df7c2cfb49199a834f87ad9f1a93ec24
#
_cell.length_a   1.000
_cell.length_b   1.000
_cell.length_c   1.000
_cell.angle_alpha   90.00
_cell.angle_beta   90.00
_cell.angle_gamma   90.00
#
_symmetry.space_group_name_H-M   'P 1'
#
loop_
_entity.id
_entity.type
_entity.pdbx_description
1 polymer ?
#
loop_
_entity_poly.entity_id
_entity_poly.type
_entity_poly.pdbx_seq_one_letter_code
_entity_poly.pdbx_strand_id
1 'polypeptide(L)'
;ESAALTFKEFELLQYLVLREGRTIERTELVSSLWSHAEAEEAPGERTIDVHVRRLRAKLGRYEDVVRTVRGIGYRFDRHADVVIRYGHGTPSPDRF
;
A
#
# COMPACT_ATOMS: atom_id res chain seq x y z
N GLU A 1 8.15 16.40 -0.24
CA GLU A 1 8.80 15.52 -1.19
C GLU A 1 7.82 14.44 -1.63
N SER A 2 7.73 14.20 -2.91
CA SER A 2 6.79 13.21 -3.44
C SER A 2 7.55 12.02 -4.00
N ALA A 3 6.93 10.85 -3.89
CA ALA A 3 7.47 9.63 -4.44
C ALA A 3 6.67 9.25 -5.69
N ALA A 4 7.39 8.75 -6.69
CA ALA A 4 6.76 8.36 -7.95
C ALA A 4 6.26 6.93 -7.83
N LEU A 5 5.10 6.77 -7.23
CA LEU A 5 4.50 5.45 -7.02
C LEU A 5 3.81 4.98 -8.30
N THR A 6 3.90 3.67 -8.55
CA THR A 6 3.05 3.09 -9.57
C THR A 6 1.61 3.11 -9.05
N PHE A 7 0.67 2.92 -9.98
CA PHE A 7 -0.73 2.93 -9.59
C PHE A 7 -1.02 1.86 -8.52
N LYS A 8 -0.45 0.68 -8.71
CA LYS A 8 -0.68 -0.40 -7.76
C LYS A 8 -0.04 -0.14 -6.42
N GLU A 9 1.14 0.49 -6.42
CA GLU A 9 1.78 0.89 -5.16
C GLU A 9 0.95 1.94 -4.44
N PHE A 10 0.40 2.89 -5.19
CA PHE A 10 -0.47 3.88 -4.61
C PHE A 10 -1.71 3.26 -4.00
N GLU A 11 -2.33 2.33 -4.72
CA GLU A 11 -3.52 1.63 -4.20
C GLU A 11 -3.20 0.88 -2.91
N LEU A 12 -2.04 0.23 -2.88
CA LEU A 12 -1.62 -0.51 -1.70
C LEU A 12 -1.48 0.41 -0.51
N LEU A 13 -0.77 1.52 -0.70
CA LEU A 13 -0.57 2.47 0.38
C LEU A 13 -1.91 3.06 0.83
N GLN A 14 -2.77 3.44 -0.10
CA GLN A 14 -4.06 4.00 0.21
C GLN A 14 -4.91 3.03 1.02
N TYR A 15 -4.90 1.76 0.62
CA TYR A 15 -5.67 0.75 1.32
C TYR A 15 -5.26 0.66 2.78
N LEU A 16 -3.95 0.67 3.01
CA LEU A 16 -3.42 0.58 4.37
C LEU A 16 -3.68 1.86 5.16
N VAL A 17 -3.53 3.01 4.52
CA VAL A 17 -3.73 4.30 5.18
C VAL A 17 -5.17 4.46 5.66
N LEU A 18 -6.13 4.08 4.82
CA LEU A 18 -7.54 4.19 5.18
C LEU A 18 -7.91 3.27 6.33
N ARG A 19 -7.07 2.31 6.63
CA ARG A 19 -7.27 1.36 7.73
C ARG A 19 -6.14 1.46 8.73
N GLU A 20 -5.67 2.67 8.95
CA GLU A 20 -4.54 2.94 9.83
C GLU A 20 -4.68 2.20 11.16
N GLY A 21 -3.59 1.55 11.58
CA GLY A 21 -3.57 0.83 12.85
C GLY A 21 -4.10 -0.58 12.76
N ARG A 22 -4.74 -0.96 11.66
CA ARG A 22 -5.28 -2.29 11.50
C ARG A 22 -4.32 -3.15 10.68
N THR A 23 -4.09 -4.36 11.14
CA THR A 23 -3.28 -5.32 10.41
C THR A 23 -4.11 -5.93 9.29
N ILE A 24 -3.58 -5.86 8.07
CA ILE A 24 -4.26 -6.36 6.88
C ILE A 24 -3.52 -7.60 6.39
N GLU A 25 -4.25 -8.69 6.27
CA GLU A 25 -3.66 -9.93 5.78
C GLU A 25 -3.30 -9.82 4.31
N ARG A 26 -2.26 -10.55 3.91
CA ARG A 26 -1.84 -10.54 2.50
C ARG A 26 -2.95 -10.97 1.56
N THR A 27 -3.74 -11.97 1.96
CA THR A 27 -4.84 -12.43 1.12
C THR A 27 -5.87 -11.34 0.92
N GLU A 28 -6.14 -10.55 1.95
CA GLU A 28 -7.06 -9.42 1.82
C GLU A 28 -6.51 -8.41 0.83
N LEU A 29 -5.21 -8.14 0.89
CA LEU A 29 -4.60 -7.18 -0.03
C LEU A 29 -4.68 -7.66 -1.47
N VAL A 30 -4.41 -8.94 -1.69
CA VAL A 30 -4.50 -9.50 -3.04
C VAL A 30 -5.92 -9.35 -3.58
N SER A 31 -6.91 -9.77 -2.81
CA SER A 31 -8.29 -9.75 -3.31
C SER A 31 -8.81 -8.32 -3.47
N SER A 32 -8.33 -7.39 -2.66
CA SER A 32 -8.79 -6.00 -2.76
C SER A 32 -8.14 -5.25 -3.91
N LEU A 33 -6.85 -5.48 -4.13
CA LEU A 33 -6.11 -4.72 -5.13
C LEU A 33 -6.22 -5.31 -6.53
N TRP A 34 -6.60 -6.59 -6.63
CA TRP A 34 -6.78 -7.25 -7.91
C TRP A 34 -8.18 -7.83 -8.03
N SER A 35 -9.16 -7.12 -7.51
CA SER A 35 -10.53 -7.62 -7.45
C SER A 35 -11.16 -7.82 -8.82
N HIS A 36 -10.63 -7.15 -9.85
CA HIS A 36 -11.16 -7.27 -11.20
C HIS A 36 -10.38 -8.23 -12.07
N ALA A 37 -9.31 -8.82 -11.52
CA ALA A 37 -8.50 -9.76 -12.29
C ALA A 37 -9.17 -11.12 -12.33
N GLU A 38 -8.92 -11.83 -13.42
CA GLU A 38 -9.33 -13.23 -13.46
C GLU A 38 -8.54 -14.01 -12.42
N ALA A 39 -9.12 -15.10 -11.95
CA ALA A 39 -8.50 -15.87 -10.87
C ALA A 39 -7.07 -16.28 -11.22
N GLU A 40 -6.84 -16.68 -12.46
CA GLU A 40 -5.52 -17.11 -12.87
C GLU A 40 -4.57 -15.97 -13.09
N GLU A 41 -5.07 -14.73 -13.14
CA GLU A 41 -4.24 -13.57 -13.30
C GLU A 41 -3.91 -12.91 -11.96
N ALA A 42 -4.62 -13.28 -10.92
CA ALA A 42 -4.38 -12.69 -9.62
C ALA A 42 -3.04 -13.19 -9.08
N PRO A 43 -2.21 -12.29 -8.56
CA PRO A 43 -0.91 -12.70 -8.05
C PRO A 43 -1.04 -13.46 -6.75
N GLY A 44 0.00 -14.20 -6.42
CA GLY A 44 0.08 -14.82 -5.11
C GLY A 44 0.48 -13.81 -4.06
N GLU A 45 0.51 -14.28 -2.82
CA GLU A 45 0.80 -13.40 -1.69
C GLU A 45 2.20 -12.82 -1.75
N ARG A 46 3.14 -13.53 -2.39
CA ARG A 46 4.50 -13.02 -2.52
C ARG A 46 4.58 -11.74 -3.34
N THR A 47 3.65 -11.56 -4.25
CA THR A 47 3.60 -10.36 -5.05
C THR A 47 3.34 -9.14 -4.16
N ILE A 48 2.53 -9.32 -3.13
CA ILE A 48 2.31 -8.25 -2.15
C ILE A 48 3.63 -7.86 -1.49
N ASP A 49 4.43 -8.86 -1.10
CA ASP A 49 5.70 -8.58 -0.45
C ASP A 49 6.64 -7.78 -1.36
N VAL A 50 6.64 -8.09 -2.65
CA VAL A 50 7.45 -7.36 -3.62
C VAL A 50 6.95 -5.92 -3.73
N HIS A 51 5.65 -5.73 -3.81
CA HIS A 51 5.09 -4.38 -3.90
C HIS A 51 5.38 -3.56 -2.65
N VAL A 52 5.30 -4.19 -1.49
CA VAL A 52 5.62 -3.51 -0.24
C VAL A 52 7.08 -3.10 -0.20
N ARG A 53 7.98 -3.99 -0.65
CA ARG A 53 9.40 -3.67 -0.69
C ARG A 53 9.66 -2.46 -1.58
N ARG A 54 9.04 -2.43 -2.75
CA ARG A 54 9.21 -1.32 -3.68
C ARG A 54 8.62 -0.03 -3.11
N LEU A 55 7.46 -0.14 -2.48
CA LEU A 55 6.83 1.00 -1.85
C LEU A 55 7.73 1.58 -0.76
N ARG A 56 8.26 0.71 0.10
CA ARG A 56 9.14 1.17 1.18
C ARG A 56 10.38 1.87 0.63
N ALA A 57 10.95 1.31 -0.43
CA ALA A 57 12.14 1.94 -1.04
C ALA A 57 11.82 3.36 -1.51
N LYS A 58 10.62 3.56 -2.04
CA LYS A 58 10.22 4.87 -2.52
C LYS A 58 9.84 5.82 -1.40
N LEU A 59 9.41 5.30 -0.26
CA LEU A 59 9.10 6.14 0.90
C LEU A 59 10.36 6.63 1.59
N GLY A 60 11.50 5.98 1.33
CA GLY A 60 12.77 6.40 1.88
C GLY A 60 12.77 6.35 3.39
N ARG A 61 13.08 7.46 4.04
CA ARG A 61 13.19 7.49 5.49
C ARG A 61 11.87 7.24 6.20
N TYR A 62 10.76 7.28 5.48
CA TYR A 62 9.44 7.03 6.06
C TYR A 62 8.97 5.59 5.82
N GLU A 63 9.86 4.70 5.45
CA GLU A 63 9.49 3.32 5.16
C GLU A 63 8.81 2.63 6.34
N ASP A 64 9.08 3.08 7.55
CA ASP A 64 8.53 2.45 8.74
C ASP A 64 7.03 2.64 8.91
N VAL A 65 6.41 3.55 8.13
CA VAL A 65 4.96 3.69 8.22
C VAL A 65 4.25 2.45 7.71
N VAL A 66 4.90 1.67 6.83
CA VAL A 66 4.34 0.40 6.38
C VAL A 66 5.07 -0.70 7.14
N ARG A 67 4.43 -1.20 8.17
CA ARG A 67 5.04 -2.18 9.07
C ARG A 67 4.69 -3.59 8.66
N THR A 68 5.62 -4.49 8.86
CA THR A 68 5.37 -5.92 8.68
C THR A 68 4.85 -6.47 10.00
N VAL A 69 3.71 -7.14 9.94
CA VAL A 69 3.22 -7.90 11.08
C VAL A 69 3.54 -9.35 10.77
N ARG A 70 4.58 -9.85 11.40
CA ARG A 70 5.18 -11.12 11.04
C ARG A 70 4.16 -12.25 11.05
N GLY A 71 4.14 -13.00 9.95
CA GLY A 71 3.26 -14.14 9.82
C GLY A 71 1.82 -13.80 9.48
N ILE A 72 1.49 -12.51 9.39
CA ILE A 72 0.10 -12.08 9.13
C ILE A 72 0.03 -11.21 7.89
N GLY A 73 0.65 -10.04 7.91
CA GLY A 73 0.56 -9.12 6.79
C GLY A 73 1.21 -7.79 7.10
N TYR A 74 0.47 -6.73 6.83
CA TYR A 74 1.03 -5.38 6.92
C TYR A 74 0.07 -4.45 7.62
N ARG A 75 0.64 -3.36 8.16
CA ARG A 75 -0.14 -2.36 8.88
C ARG A 75 0.46 -0.99 8.63
N PHE A 76 -0.39 0.00 8.46
CA PHE A 76 0.08 1.38 8.36
C PHE A 76 0.07 2.00 9.75
N ASP A 77 1.23 2.51 10.17
CA ASP A 77 1.37 3.28 11.41
C ASP A 77 1.94 4.62 11.05
N ARG A 78 1.18 5.67 11.33
CA ARG A 78 1.57 7.02 10.94
C ARG A 78 2.84 7.46 11.65
N HIS A 79 3.79 7.99 10.88
CA HIS A 79 4.96 8.64 11.44
C HIS A 79 4.57 10.06 11.86
N ALA A 80 5.19 10.56 12.94
CA ALA A 80 4.84 11.88 13.46
C ALA A 80 5.02 12.98 12.41
N ASP A 81 6.00 12.81 11.53
CA ASP A 81 6.30 13.81 10.51
C ASP A 81 5.52 13.62 9.22
N VAL A 82 4.64 12.62 9.16
CA VAL A 82 3.89 12.32 7.95
C VAL A 82 2.50 12.92 8.05
N VAL A 83 2.15 13.71 7.04
CA VAL A 83 0.83 14.29 6.94
C VAL A 83 0.09 13.57 5.83
N ILE A 84 -1.07 13.02 6.16
CA ILE A 84 -1.90 12.32 5.19
C ILE A 84 -2.92 13.32 4.66
N ARG A 85 -2.94 13.47 3.34
CA ARG A 85 -3.88 14.37 2.69
C ARG A 85 -4.86 13.56 1.86
N TYR A 86 -6.12 13.90 2.02
CA TYR A 86 -7.20 13.23 1.29
C TYR A 86 -7.85 14.23 0.34
N GLY A 87 -8.68 13.73 -0.54
CA GLY A 87 -9.40 14.58 -1.45
C GLY A 87 -8.48 15.26 -2.43
N HIS A 88 -8.36 16.58 -2.34
CA HIS A 88 -7.58 17.35 -3.30
C HIS A 88 -6.11 16.96 -3.32
N GLY A 89 -5.59 16.52 -2.20
CA GLY A 89 -4.20 16.13 -2.12
C GLY A 89 -3.96 14.72 -2.60
N THR A 90 -5.00 13.98 -2.87
CA THR A 90 -4.88 12.57 -3.25
C THR A 90 -4.76 12.46 -4.77
N PRO A 91 -3.72 11.80 -5.28
CA PRO A 91 -3.62 11.58 -6.72
C PRO A 91 -4.81 10.79 -7.21
N SER A 92 -5.25 11.11 -8.40
CA SER A 92 -6.35 10.42 -9.02
C SER A 92 -5.89 9.89 -10.37
N PRO A 93 -6.20 8.62 -10.69
CA PRO A 93 -5.75 8.07 -11.97
C PRO A 93 -6.22 8.86 -13.18
N ASP A 94 -7.37 9.48 -13.07
CA ASP A 94 -7.92 10.24 -14.20
C ASP A 94 -7.31 11.62 -14.33
N ARG A 95 -6.39 11.97 -13.44
CA ARG A 95 -5.68 13.25 -13.49
C ARG A 95 -4.26 13.13 -14.01
N PHE A 96 -3.84 11.93 -14.26
CA PHE A 96 -2.45 11.70 -14.68
C PHE A 96 -2.36 11.32 -16.13
#